data_a780d437593630fb7044f0c22a4ad8bf
#
_entry.id   a780d437593630fb7044f0c22a4ad8bf
#
_cell.length_a   1.000
_cell.length_b   1.000
_cell.length_c   1.000
_cell.angle_alpha   90.00
_cell.angle_beta   90.00
_cell.angle_gamma   90.00
#
_symmetry.space_group_name_H-M   'P 1'
#
loop_
_entity.id
_entity.type
_entity.pdbx_description
1 polymer ?
#
loop_
_entity_poly.entity_id
_entity_poly.type
_entity_poly.pdbx_seq_one_letter_code
_entity_poly.pdbx_strand_id
1 'polypeptide(L)'
;VRVEDGVAWLTLNRPNAANTIDRPLAAAFHKAIVELNDDANVRALVLSGAGKMFCAGGDLQRFAREEDGASAYVEALIADFHAGLALLENFRAPVIAAVHGAAAGAGMGLALTADIVIAAENSRFVMAYTRAGLTPDGGTSWILPHLIGLRRALELTLLNRTLTAAEALDFGMITEIAT
;
A
#
# COMPACT_ATOMS: atom_id res chain seq x y z
N VAL A 1 -12.80 -9.09 3.36
CA VAL A 1 -12.19 -9.55 4.63
C VAL A 1 -12.72 -10.92 4.99
N ARG A 2 -11.87 -11.80 5.47
CA ARG A 2 -12.23 -13.06 6.15
C ARG A 2 -11.30 -13.26 7.34
N VAL A 3 -11.77 -13.93 8.37
CA VAL A 3 -10.94 -14.34 9.52
C VAL A 3 -11.06 -15.86 9.66
N GLU A 4 -9.93 -16.56 9.72
CA GLU A 4 -9.85 -18.00 9.78
C GLU A 4 -8.65 -18.40 10.66
N ASP A 5 -8.88 -19.23 11.67
CA ASP A 5 -7.85 -19.68 12.63
C ASP A 5 -7.01 -18.56 13.27
N GLY A 6 -7.60 -17.38 13.47
CA GLY A 6 -6.94 -16.21 14.04
C GLY A 6 -6.11 -15.41 13.03
N VAL A 7 -6.16 -15.76 11.75
CA VAL A 7 -5.55 -14.98 10.66
C VAL A 7 -6.63 -14.18 9.95
N ALA A 8 -6.49 -12.87 9.93
CA ALA A 8 -7.31 -11.98 9.13
C ALA A 8 -6.70 -11.85 7.73
N TRP A 9 -7.53 -12.03 6.71
CA TRP A 9 -7.17 -11.85 5.30
C TRP A 9 -7.91 -10.63 4.76
N LEU A 10 -7.19 -9.55 4.52
CA LEU A 10 -7.71 -8.33 3.89
C LEU A 10 -7.21 -8.25 2.46
N THR A 11 -8.13 -8.33 1.51
CA THR A 11 -7.80 -8.31 0.08
C THR A 11 -8.37 -7.05 -0.56
N LEU A 12 -7.53 -6.23 -1.18
CA LEU A 12 -7.95 -5.15 -2.05
C LEU A 12 -8.66 -5.76 -3.26
N ASN A 13 -9.91 -5.40 -3.50
CA ASN A 13 -10.75 -6.10 -4.47
C ASN A 13 -11.36 -5.16 -5.53
N ARG A 14 -10.47 -4.49 -6.27
CA ARG A 14 -10.78 -3.75 -7.50
C ARG A 14 -9.88 -4.24 -8.66
N PRO A 15 -9.90 -5.54 -9.00
CA PRO A 15 -8.93 -6.13 -9.95
C PRO A 15 -8.99 -5.50 -11.34
N ASN A 16 -10.17 -5.06 -11.78
CA ASN A 16 -10.37 -4.40 -13.08
C ASN A 16 -9.84 -2.94 -13.12
N ALA A 17 -9.54 -2.37 -11.95
CA ALA A 17 -8.93 -1.05 -11.80
C ALA A 17 -7.54 -1.15 -11.14
N ALA A 18 -6.84 -2.29 -11.30
CA ALA A 18 -5.49 -2.49 -10.74
C ALA A 18 -5.41 -2.24 -9.21
N ASN A 19 -6.49 -2.45 -8.48
CA ASN A 19 -6.66 -2.16 -7.06
C ASN A 19 -6.30 -0.71 -6.68
N THR A 20 -6.50 0.25 -7.62
CA THR A 20 -6.28 1.67 -7.32
C THR A 20 -7.21 2.15 -6.22
N ILE A 21 -6.69 3.08 -5.41
CA ILE A 21 -7.36 3.61 -4.23
C ILE A 21 -8.27 4.77 -4.66
N ASP A 22 -9.58 4.55 -4.58
CA ASP A 22 -10.63 5.56 -4.65
C ASP A 22 -11.27 5.76 -3.27
N ARG A 23 -12.18 6.72 -3.13
CA ARG A 23 -12.85 6.99 -1.84
C ARG A 23 -13.57 5.76 -1.27
N PRO A 24 -14.38 4.98 -2.05
CA PRO A 24 -15.00 3.78 -1.52
C PRO A 24 -13.99 2.75 -0.98
N LEU A 25 -12.87 2.53 -1.67
CA LEU A 25 -11.83 1.61 -1.21
C LEU A 25 -11.11 2.15 0.04
N ALA A 26 -10.79 3.45 0.08
CA ALA A 26 -10.15 4.09 1.24
C ALA A 26 -11.01 3.97 2.50
N ALA A 27 -12.31 4.31 2.41
CA ALA A 27 -13.25 4.19 3.50
C ALA A 27 -13.46 2.72 3.94
N ALA A 28 -13.57 1.79 2.99
CA ALA A 28 -13.70 0.37 3.30
C ALA A 28 -12.44 -0.21 3.95
N PHE A 29 -11.26 0.23 3.51
CA PHE A 29 -9.97 -0.13 4.11
C PHE A 29 -9.90 0.35 5.56
N HIS A 30 -10.14 1.64 5.81
CA HIS A 30 -10.12 2.22 7.16
C HIS A 30 -11.08 1.46 8.08
N LYS A 31 -12.35 1.29 7.66
CA LYS A 31 -13.34 0.54 8.42
C LYS A 31 -12.88 -0.87 8.76
N ALA A 32 -12.34 -1.59 7.76
CA ALA A 32 -11.86 -2.96 7.96
C ALA A 32 -10.70 -3.03 8.97
N ILE A 33 -9.75 -2.08 8.91
CA ILE A 33 -8.63 -2.05 9.87
C ILE A 33 -9.14 -1.77 11.28
N VAL A 34 -10.10 -0.85 11.47
CA VAL A 34 -10.73 -0.62 12.79
C VAL A 34 -11.37 -1.90 13.32
N GLU A 35 -12.24 -2.55 12.54
CA GLU A 35 -12.95 -3.75 12.94
C GLU A 35 -11.99 -4.90 13.28
N LEU A 36 -10.96 -5.11 12.48
CA LEU A 36 -9.96 -6.15 12.70
C LEU A 36 -9.06 -5.86 13.90
N ASN A 37 -8.72 -4.60 14.15
CA ASN A 37 -7.92 -4.22 15.32
C ASN A 37 -8.68 -4.41 16.63
N ASP A 38 -10.00 -4.27 16.62
CA ASP A 38 -10.87 -4.46 17.78
C ASP A 38 -11.21 -5.95 18.04
N ASP A 39 -11.07 -6.84 17.03
CA ASP A 39 -11.36 -8.27 17.18
C ASP A 39 -10.23 -9.01 17.91
N ALA A 40 -10.46 -9.37 19.17
CA ALA A 40 -9.50 -10.09 20.03
C ALA A 40 -9.03 -11.45 19.48
N ASN A 41 -9.76 -12.03 18.51
CA ASN A 41 -9.38 -13.31 17.91
C ASN A 41 -8.34 -13.16 16.80
N VAL A 42 -8.13 -11.94 16.26
CA VAL A 42 -7.13 -11.70 15.22
C VAL A 42 -5.73 -11.71 15.83
N ARG A 43 -4.89 -12.63 15.37
CA ARG A 43 -3.51 -12.83 15.82
C ARG A 43 -2.47 -12.51 14.74
N ALA A 44 -2.90 -12.35 13.50
CA ALA A 44 -2.10 -11.89 12.38
C ALA A 44 -3.03 -11.30 11.30
N LEU A 45 -2.52 -10.34 10.53
CA LEU A 45 -3.21 -9.76 9.39
C LEU A 45 -2.39 -9.99 8.12
N VAL A 46 -3.03 -10.53 7.07
CA VAL A 46 -2.44 -10.64 5.74
C VAL A 46 -3.13 -9.68 4.78
N LEU A 47 -2.34 -8.77 4.20
CA LEU A 47 -2.77 -7.84 3.15
C LEU A 47 -2.44 -8.41 1.78
N SER A 48 -3.38 -8.38 0.86
CA SER A 48 -3.20 -8.85 -0.52
C SER A 48 -4.01 -8.03 -1.53
N GLY A 49 -3.77 -8.24 -2.80
CA GLY A 49 -4.58 -7.67 -3.89
C GLY A 49 -5.25 -8.77 -4.71
N ALA A 50 -6.47 -8.55 -5.17
CA ALA A 50 -7.12 -9.44 -6.12
C ALA A 50 -6.62 -9.18 -7.55
N GLY A 51 -6.58 -10.21 -8.39
CA GLY A 51 -6.25 -10.10 -9.80
C GLY A 51 -4.76 -10.07 -10.11
N LYS A 52 -4.31 -9.15 -10.98
CA LYS A 52 -2.96 -9.20 -11.57
C LYS A 52 -1.89 -8.44 -10.78
N MET A 53 -2.26 -7.61 -9.81
CA MET A 53 -1.31 -6.80 -9.06
C MET A 53 -1.84 -6.47 -7.66
N PHE A 54 -0.92 -6.13 -6.77
CA PHE A 54 -1.24 -5.75 -5.41
C PHE A 54 -2.04 -4.43 -5.37
N CYS A 55 -1.44 -3.31 -5.76
CA CYS A 55 -2.09 -1.99 -5.78
C CYS A 55 -1.29 -0.99 -6.61
N ALA A 56 -1.93 -0.34 -7.57
CA ALA A 56 -1.28 0.65 -8.45
C ALA A 56 -1.30 2.09 -7.90
N GLY A 57 -1.70 2.29 -6.63
CA GLY A 57 -1.74 3.61 -5.99
C GLY A 57 -3.07 4.33 -6.10
N GLY A 58 -3.06 5.65 -6.05
CA GLY A 58 -4.27 6.47 -6.18
C GLY A 58 -4.93 6.34 -7.56
N ASP A 59 -6.26 6.43 -7.60
CA ASP A 59 -7.02 6.38 -8.86
C ASP A 59 -7.00 7.73 -9.58
N LEU A 60 -5.88 7.99 -10.29
CA LEU A 60 -5.66 9.26 -11.01
C LEU A 60 -6.74 9.52 -12.08
N GLN A 61 -7.31 8.47 -12.69
CA GLN A 61 -8.41 8.65 -13.64
C GLN A 61 -9.67 9.16 -12.95
N ARG A 62 -9.91 8.71 -11.73
CA ARG A 62 -11.01 9.19 -10.90
C ARG A 62 -10.77 10.64 -10.48
N PHE A 63 -9.55 10.97 -10.07
CA PHE A 63 -9.18 12.36 -9.70
C PHE A 63 -9.41 13.33 -10.86
N ALA A 64 -9.02 12.96 -12.06
CA ALA A 64 -9.17 13.80 -13.26
C ALA A 64 -10.63 14.02 -13.71
N ARG A 65 -11.59 13.21 -13.22
CA ARG A 65 -13.02 13.38 -13.54
C ARG A 65 -13.74 14.36 -12.61
N GLU A 66 -13.13 14.72 -11.50
CA GLU A 66 -13.70 15.64 -10.51
C GLU A 66 -13.30 17.09 -10.87
N GLU A 67 -13.85 17.60 -12.00
CA GLU A 67 -13.42 18.87 -12.62
C GLU A 67 -13.35 20.05 -11.63
N ASP A 68 -14.39 20.26 -10.80
CA ASP A 68 -14.45 21.40 -9.86
C ASP A 68 -14.26 20.97 -8.38
N GLY A 69 -14.13 19.70 -8.10
CA GLY A 69 -14.09 19.15 -6.75
C GLY A 69 -12.89 18.25 -6.45
N ALA A 70 -11.89 18.20 -7.35
CA ALA A 70 -10.75 17.28 -7.24
C ALA A 70 -10.01 17.39 -5.90
N SER A 71 -9.77 18.61 -5.41
CA SER A 71 -9.10 18.84 -4.11
C SER A 71 -9.90 18.23 -2.95
N ALA A 72 -11.19 18.58 -2.84
CA ALA A 72 -12.06 18.07 -1.80
C ALA A 72 -12.25 16.55 -1.87
N TYR A 73 -12.32 16.00 -3.10
CA TYR A 73 -12.37 14.55 -3.30
C TYR A 73 -11.11 13.86 -2.80
N VAL A 74 -9.93 14.38 -3.17
CA VAL A 74 -8.62 13.83 -2.77
C VAL A 74 -8.42 14.01 -1.27
N GLU A 75 -8.75 15.17 -0.69
CA GLU A 75 -8.67 15.40 0.76
C GLU A 75 -9.48 14.38 1.57
N ALA A 76 -10.73 14.11 1.15
CA ALA A 76 -11.57 13.13 1.83
C ALA A 76 -11.04 11.70 1.66
N LEU A 77 -10.49 11.34 0.47
CA LEU A 77 -9.86 10.06 0.24
C LEU A 77 -8.63 9.88 1.13
N ILE A 78 -7.76 10.90 1.17
CA ILE A 78 -6.53 10.89 1.96
C ILE A 78 -6.86 10.77 3.45
N ALA A 79 -7.88 11.47 3.95
CA ALA A 79 -8.28 11.41 5.34
C ALA A 79 -8.61 9.98 5.78
N ASP A 80 -9.45 9.27 5.03
CA ASP A 80 -9.80 7.87 5.31
C ASP A 80 -8.59 6.95 5.15
N PHE A 81 -7.85 7.08 4.06
CA PHE A 81 -6.73 6.18 3.77
C PHE A 81 -5.61 6.32 4.80
N HIS A 82 -5.23 7.56 5.15
CA HIS A 82 -4.18 7.81 6.14
C HIS A 82 -4.60 7.41 7.55
N ALA A 83 -5.87 7.59 7.93
CA ALA A 83 -6.38 7.08 9.20
C ALA A 83 -6.26 5.55 9.27
N GLY A 84 -6.60 4.85 8.18
CA GLY A 84 -6.40 3.41 8.08
C GLY A 84 -4.93 2.98 8.17
N LEU A 85 -4.02 3.70 7.49
CA LEU A 85 -2.58 3.42 7.56
C LEU A 85 -2.01 3.66 8.96
N ALA A 86 -2.39 4.74 9.64
CA ALA A 86 -1.92 5.04 10.99
C ALA A 86 -2.37 3.97 12.01
N LEU A 87 -3.57 3.43 11.83
CA LEU A 87 -4.02 2.28 12.62
C LEU A 87 -3.27 1.00 12.26
N LEU A 88 -2.99 0.78 10.97
CA LEU A 88 -2.25 -0.38 10.50
C LEU A 88 -0.81 -0.41 11.03
N GLU A 89 -0.12 0.74 11.05
CA GLU A 89 1.23 0.90 11.63
C GLU A 89 1.27 0.53 13.12
N ASN A 90 0.15 0.74 13.83
CA ASN A 90 0.01 0.43 15.25
C ASN A 90 -0.92 -0.77 15.47
N PHE A 91 -1.06 -1.63 14.48
CA PHE A 91 -1.94 -2.79 14.56
C PHE A 91 -1.43 -3.76 15.64
N ARG A 92 -2.35 -4.23 16.49
CA ARG A 92 -1.99 -5.04 17.69
C ARG A 92 -1.45 -6.44 17.39
N ALA A 93 -1.46 -6.88 16.14
CA ALA A 93 -0.95 -8.18 15.71
C ALA A 93 -0.02 -8.00 14.50
N PRO A 94 0.90 -8.92 14.23
CA PRO A 94 1.77 -8.84 13.06
C PRO A 94 1.00 -8.68 11.75
N VAL A 95 1.49 -7.78 10.90
CA VAL A 95 0.94 -7.49 9.58
C VAL A 95 1.89 -7.99 8.51
N ILE A 96 1.39 -8.82 7.60
CA ILE A 96 2.12 -9.37 6.47
C ILE A 96 1.54 -8.83 5.18
N ALA A 97 2.33 -8.21 4.32
CA ALA A 97 1.94 -7.85 2.97
C ALA A 97 2.38 -8.94 1.99
N ALA A 98 1.41 -9.56 1.31
CA ALA A 98 1.64 -10.50 0.23
C ALA A 98 1.53 -9.77 -1.12
N VAL A 99 2.68 -9.36 -1.68
CA VAL A 99 2.76 -8.51 -2.86
C VAL A 99 2.97 -9.35 -4.12
N HIS A 100 2.18 -9.10 -5.15
CA HIS A 100 2.38 -9.66 -6.48
C HIS A 100 2.12 -8.60 -7.55
N GLY A 101 2.76 -8.72 -8.70
CA GLY A 101 2.67 -7.74 -9.77
C GLY A 101 3.16 -6.36 -9.29
N ALA A 102 2.39 -5.30 -9.47
CA ALA A 102 2.82 -3.95 -9.10
C ALA A 102 2.33 -3.51 -7.71
N ALA A 103 3.24 -2.86 -6.96
CA ALA A 103 2.96 -2.01 -5.82
C ALA A 103 3.51 -0.61 -6.12
N ALA A 104 2.62 0.38 -6.37
CA ALA A 104 3.00 1.70 -6.85
C ALA A 104 2.38 2.82 -6.02
N GLY A 105 3.12 3.92 -5.82
CA GLY A 105 2.65 5.08 -5.08
C GLY A 105 2.10 4.71 -3.71
N ALA A 106 0.87 5.10 -3.41
CA ALA A 106 0.18 4.75 -2.16
C ALA A 106 0.05 3.23 -1.94
N GLY A 107 0.02 2.42 -3.01
CA GLY A 107 0.04 0.97 -2.91
C GLY A 107 1.39 0.43 -2.44
N MET A 108 2.50 1.07 -2.82
CA MET A 108 3.82 0.75 -2.26
C MET A 108 3.88 1.16 -0.79
N GLY A 109 3.38 2.35 -0.42
CA GLY A 109 3.29 2.80 0.97
C GLY A 109 2.51 1.81 1.84
N LEU A 110 1.34 1.38 1.37
CA LEU A 110 0.54 0.37 2.05
C LEU A 110 1.30 -0.94 2.29
N ALA A 111 2.03 -1.43 1.27
CA ALA A 111 2.83 -2.64 1.44
C ALA A 111 3.95 -2.47 2.48
N LEU A 112 4.61 -1.31 2.47
CA LEU A 112 5.74 -1.01 3.36
C LEU A 112 5.32 -0.68 4.80
N THR A 113 4.04 -0.42 5.06
CA THR A 113 3.51 -0.27 6.43
C THR A 113 3.41 -1.62 7.16
N ALA A 114 3.45 -2.74 6.43
CA ALA A 114 3.45 -4.07 7.03
C ALA A 114 4.79 -4.40 7.71
N ASP A 115 4.75 -5.21 8.79
CA ASP A 115 5.94 -5.69 9.49
C ASP A 115 6.80 -6.63 8.63
N ILE A 116 6.13 -7.41 7.78
CA ILE A 116 6.76 -8.39 6.88
C ILE A 116 6.20 -8.19 5.48
N VAL A 117 7.07 -8.07 4.49
CA VAL A 117 6.68 -7.97 3.09
C VAL A 117 7.22 -9.17 2.33
N ILE A 118 6.33 -10.03 1.86
CA ILE A 118 6.65 -11.16 0.99
C ILE A 118 6.19 -10.81 -0.42
N ALA A 119 7.10 -10.87 -1.38
CA ALA A 119 6.82 -10.49 -2.75
C ALA A 119 6.97 -11.68 -3.72
N ALA A 120 6.07 -11.81 -4.67
CA ALA A 120 6.28 -12.73 -5.77
C ALA A 120 7.47 -12.26 -6.64
N GLU A 121 8.18 -13.17 -7.30
CA GLU A 121 9.36 -12.88 -8.13
C GLU A 121 9.08 -11.82 -9.22
N ASN A 122 7.87 -11.84 -9.77
CA ASN A 122 7.44 -10.88 -10.79
C ASN A 122 7.02 -9.52 -10.23
N SER A 123 7.12 -9.28 -8.93
CA SER A 123 6.70 -8.01 -8.31
C SER A 123 7.57 -6.84 -8.76
N ARG A 124 6.93 -5.66 -8.82
CA ARG A 124 7.55 -4.40 -9.20
C ARG A 124 7.13 -3.32 -8.20
N PHE A 125 8.10 -2.51 -7.78
CA PHE A 125 7.88 -1.44 -6.81
C PHE A 125 8.30 -0.10 -7.43
N VAL A 126 7.43 0.91 -7.34
CA VAL A 126 7.72 2.24 -7.87
C VAL A 126 7.06 3.33 -7.04
N MET A 127 7.78 4.43 -6.78
CA MET A 127 7.25 5.58 -6.03
C MET A 127 6.09 6.27 -6.76
N ALA A 128 6.19 6.43 -8.06
CA ALA A 128 5.17 6.94 -8.99
C ALA A 128 4.64 8.37 -8.74
N TYR A 129 4.71 8.90 -7.52
CA TYR A 129 4.12 10.21 -7.16
C TYR A 129 4.60 11.37 -8.04
N THR A 130 5.91 11.54 -8.16
CA THR A 130 6.49 12.67 -8.91
C THR A 130 6.21 12.62 -10.41
N ARG A 131 5.93 11.43 -10.99
CA ARG A 131 5.42 11.30 -12.37
C ARG A 131 4.04 11.92 -12.55
N ALA A 132 3.23 11.91 -11.49
CA ALA A 132 1.90 12.50 -11.49
C ALA A 132 1.90 13.96 -10.97
N GLY A 133 3.07 14.54 -10.70
CA GLY A 133 3.18 15.87 -10.09
C GLY A 133 2.74 15.92 -8.63
N LEU A 134 2.72 14.77 -7.95
CA LEU A 134 2.30 14.64 -6.56
C LEU A 134 3.51 14.50 -5.62
N THR A 135 3.33 14.88 -4.37
CA THR A 135 4.27 14.65 -3.29
C THR A 135 4.02 13.26 -2.67
N PRO A 136 5.05 12.49 -2.33
CA PRO A 136 4.89 11.24 -1.60
C PRO A 136 4.13 11.43 -0.29
N ASP A 137 3.09 10.62 -0.09
CA ASP A 137 2.25 10.60 1.10
C ASP A 137 2.12 9.18 1.68
N GLY A 138 1.09 8.93 2.49
CA GLY A 138 0.82 7.60 3.06
C GLY A 138 1.99 6.99 3.82
N GLY A 139 2.80 7.81 4.49
CA GLY A 139 3.96 7.35 5.26
C GLY A 139 5.21 7.05 4.43
N THR A 140 5.14 7.00 3.08
CA THR A 140 6.29 6.60 2.23
C THR A 140 7.51 7.49 2.40
N SER A 141 7.32 8.80 2.60
CA SER A 141 8.42 9.75 2.86
C SER A 141 9.14 9.52 4.20
N TRP A 142 8.49 8.84 5.13
CA TRP A 142 9.05 8.42 6.42
C TRP A 142 9.61 6.99 6.37
N ILE A 143 8.78 6.02 5.99
CA ILE A 143 9.12 4.60 6.05
C ILE A 143 10.28 4.26 5.11
N LEU A 144 10.25 4.74 3.86
CA LEU A 144 11.22 4.34 2.86
C LEU A 144 12.67 4.72 3.23
N PRO A 145 12.98 5.96 3.69
CA PRO A 145 14.32 6.29 4.14
C PRO A 145 14.83 5.47 5.33
N HIS A 146 13.92 5.03 6.20
CA HIS A 146 14.26 4.18 7.34
C HIS A 146 14.60 2.75 6.92
N LEU A 147 13.93 2.22 5.88
CA LEU A 147 14.19 0.87 5.38
C LEU A 147 15.46 0.80 4.53
N ILE A 148 15.63 1.72 3.56
CA ILE A 148 16.67 1.60 2.53
C ILE A 148 17.74 2.70 2.57
N GLY A 149 17.65 3.60 3.54
CA GLY A 149 18.51 4.77 3.67
C GLY A 149 18.09 5.93 2.76
N LEU A 150 18.44 7.15 3.19
CA LEU A 150 18.00 8.39 2.54
C LEU A 150 18.40 8.47 1.05
N ARG A 151 19.62 8.04 0.69
CA ARG A 151 20.11 8.15 -0.70
C ARG A 151 19.29 7.34 -1.68
N ARG A 152 19.00 6.07 -1.37
CA ARG A 152 18.15 5.19 -2.18
C ARG A 152 16.70 5.69 -2.22
N ALA A 153 16.19 6.18 -1.08
CA ALA A 153 14.83 6.74 -1.03
C ALA A 153 14.69 7.99 -1.93
N LEU A 154 15.67 8.89 -1.94
CA LEU A 154 15.70 10.05 -2.83
C LEU A 154 15.82 9.64 -4.30
N GLU A 155 16.67 8.67 -4.63
CA GLU A 155 16.76 8.11 -5.98
C GLU A 155 15.41 7.62 -6.47
N LEU A 156 14.72 6.77 -5.70
CA LEU A 156 13.43 6.22 -6.09
C LEU A 156 12.36 7.30 -6.21
N THR A 157 12.36 8.29 -5.31
CA THR A 157 11.38 9.37 -5.31
C THR A 157 11.56 10.32 -6.49
N LEU A 158 12.79 10.73 -6.77
CA LEU A 158 13.07 11.74 -7.79
C LEU A 158 13.12 11.15 -9.21
N LEU A 159 13.69 9.96 -9.36
CA LEU A 159 13.87 9.33 -10.67
C LEU A 159 12.73 8.37 -11.04
N ASN A 160 11.86 8.01 -10.10
CA ASN A 160 10.78 7.03 -10.30
C ASN A 160 11.27 5.72 -10.91
N ARG A 161 12.45 5.26 -10.51
CA ARG A 161 12.98 3.97 -10.93
C ARG A 161 12.05 2.86 -10.41
N THR A 162 11.75 1.92 -11.27
CA THR A 162 11.01 0.72 -10.89
C THR A 162 12.01 -0.33 -10.38
N LEU A 163 11.80 -0.83 -9.18
CA LEU A 163 12.56 -1.94 -8.62
C LEU A 163 11.92 -3.28 -8.99
N THR A 164 12.74 -4.26 -9.27
CA THR A 164 12.37 -5.67 -9.25
C THR A 164 12.26 -6.18 -7.81
N ALA A 165 11.63 -7.36 -7.60
CA ALA A 165 11.60 -8.00 -6.30
C ALA A 165 13.02 -8.27 -5.76
N ALA A 166 13.95 -8.70 -6.61
CA ALA A 166 15.34 -8.95 -6.24
C ALA A 166 16.06 -7.67 -5.76
N GLU A 167 15.89 -6.55 -6.46
CA GLU A 167 16.45 -5.26 -6.04
C GLU A 167 15.80 -4.74 -4.76
N ALA A 168 14.49 -4.95 -4.58
CA ALA A 168 13.77 -4.57 -3.37
C ALA A 168 14.27 -5.37 -2.15
N LEU A 169 14.57 -6.66 -2.34
CA LEU A 169 15.17 -7.51 -1.31
C LEU A 169 16.61 -7.07 -0.98
N ASP A 170 17.44 -6.83 -1.99
CA ASP A 170 18.82 -6.31 -1.80
C ASP A 170 18.84 -4.97 -1.07
N PHE A 171 17.86 -4.12 -1.31
CA PHE A 171 17.73 -2.84 -0.63
C PHE A 171 17.23 -2.97 0.81
N GLY A 172 16.76 -4.13 1.23
CA GLY A 172 16.10 -4.33 2.53
C GLY A 172 14.70 -3.75 2.60
N MET A 173 14.06 -3.52 1.45
CA MET A 173 12.70 -2.98 1.36
C MET A 173 11.63 -4.06 1.55
N ILE A 174 11.94 -5.30 1.22
CA ILE A 174 11.08 -6.47 1.44
C ILE A 174 11.83 -7.55 2.22
N THR A 175 11.07 -8.46 2.82
CA THR A 175 11.60 -9.50 3.70
C THR A 175 11.99 -10.76 2.93
N GLU A 176 11.18 -11.15 1.93
CA GLU A 176 11.35 -12.43 1.22
C GLU A 176 10.74 -12.37 -0.18
N ILE A 177 11.26 -13.20 -1.08
CA ILE A 177 10.68 -13.48 -2.40
C ILE A 177 10.09 -14.89 -2.36
N ALA A 178 8.77 -14.96 -2.57
CA ALA A 178 8.09 -16.24 -2.76
C ALA A 178 8.24 -16.71 -4.22
N THR A 179 8.59 -17.98 -4.38
CA THR A 179 8.73 -18.69 -5.66
C THR A 179 7.42 -19.35 -6.08
#